data_bf41682c5a5795be5af735afa7501164
#
_entry.id   bf41682c5a5795be5af735afa7501164
#
_cell.length_a   1.000
_cell.length_b   1.000
_cell.length_c   1.000
_cell.angle_alpha   90.00
_cell.angle_beta   90.00
_cell.angle_gamma   90.00
#
_symmetry.space_group_name_H-M   'P 1'
#
loop_
_entity.id
_entity.type
_entity.pdbx_description
1 polymer ?
#
loop_
_entity_poly.entity_id
_entity_poly.type
_entity_poly.pdbx_seq_one_letter_code
_entity_poly.pdbx_strand_id
1 'polypeptide(L)'
;MSAIIGSGIFVVPAAIAGHLHSMGLIVLVWVLGGVLTLFGALTVAELSSLLPQAGGPYVYLRESFGRVWGYMFSWNHFFINTAGSLAAIAVAFATYLGYFFPSLSLQVPLFSFSFSVLGLPIEIALRGTQLIAMIVILIATLINVRGVRLGGWVTNFFTAAKVLALLALIVAVFTSTKGNSANYLPWWPDHWSKELTSAFGLAMISVLWSYEGWTTVTQSAGEMKDPERNIPRSLLFGTLAIIVLYLAVNMAYAYVIPLDQMSGSSRIAADAAAVVLGPFGTSLIIAGILCSTFGTINNSFLSDARSMYAAGADNSFSPSFGKIHARYRTPHVTLIALGVWSALLTLSGSYDQIASYVIFGSWMFYGLTALSVIVLRKKMPDVPRPYRAWAYPYATLIFVGAAGWILYNTLVEDSRDAMIGIVLLLISLPFYFYWKGRHEK
;
A
#
# COMPACT_ATOMS: atom_id res chain seq x y z
N MET A 1 -7.01 8.64 2.50
CA MET A 1 -7.99 7.53 2.54
C MET A 1 -7.98 6.70 1.25
N SER A 2 -8.03 7.28 0.05
CA SER A 2 -8.10 6.52 -1.21
C SER A 2 -6.98 5.51 -1.40
N ALA A 3 -5.74 5.86 -1.06
CA ALA A 3 -4.59 5.00 -1.20
C ALA A 3 -4.54 3.86 -0.15
N ILE A 4 -5.00 4.14 1.07
CA ILE A 4 -4.90 3.19 2.18
C ILE A 4 -6.01 2.13 2.13
N ILE A 5 -7.27 2.52 1.87
CA ILE A 5 -8.38 1.56 1.77
C ILE A 5 -8.26 0.82 0.42
N GLY A 6 -7.46 -0.20 0.38
CA GLY A 6 -7.23 -1.09 -0.78
C GLY A 6 -7.92 -2.44 -0.62
N SER A 7 -7.20 -3.52 -0.98
CA SER A 7 -7.64 -4.90 -0.78
C SER A 7 -7.42 -5.40 0.66
N GLY A 8 -6.48 -4.80 1.41
CA GLY A 8 -6.03 -5.29 2.71
C GLY A 8 -7.18 -5.55 3.71
N ILE A 9 -8.07 -4.56 3.93
CA ILE A 9 -9.15 -4.69 4.92
C ILE A 9 -10.19 -5.79 4.56
N PHE A 10 -10.23 -6.22 3.30
CA PHE A 10 -11.14 -7.27 2.83
C PHE A 10 -10.52 -8.67 2.85
N VAL A 11 -9.21 -8.80 3.04
CA VAL A 11 -8.47 -10.07 2.98
C VAL A 11 -7.71 -10.34 4.29
N VAL A 12 -6.95 -9.37 4.75
CA VAL A 12 -6.01 -9.50 5.88
C VAL A 12 -6.66 -9.89 7.21
N PRO A 13 -7.90 -9.46 7.57
CA PRO A 13 -8.52 -9.86 8.84
C PRO A 13 -8.64 -11.37 9.04
N ALA A 14 -8.85 -12.13 7.97
CA ALA A 14 -8.88 -13.59 8.03
C ALA A 14 -7.51 -14.19 8.40
N ALA A 15 -6.45 -13.73 7.75
CA ALA A 15 -5.08 -14.16 8.07
C ALA A 15 -4.68 -13.81 9.51
N ILE A 16 -5.04 -12.62 9.99
CA ILE A 16 -4.77 -12.19 11.37
C ILE A 16 -5.52 -13.08 12.37
N ALA A 17 -6.79 -13.42 12.11
CA ALA A 17 -7.56 -14.34 12.95
C ALA A 17 -6.90 -15.73 13.03
N GLY A 18 -6.31 -16.20 11.90
CA GLY A 18 -5.54 -17.46 11.85
C GLY A 18 -4.22 -17.43 12.63
N HIS A 19 -3.64 -16.25 12.83
CA HIS A 19 -2.41 -16.12 13.64
C HIS A 19 -2.70 -15.93 15.13
N LEU A 20 -3.72 -15.15 15.51
CA LEU A 20 -3.85 -14.65 16.87
C LEU A 20 -4.93 -15.34 17.72
N HIS A 21 -5.91 -15.95 17.12
CA HIS A 21 -6.98 -16.72 17.78
C HIS A 21 -7.64 -16.05 19.00
N SER A 22 -7.48 -14.75 19.19
CA SER A 22 -8.09 -13.98 20.27
C SER A 22 -8.43 -12.56 19.84
N MET A 23 -9.63 -12.10 20.18
CA MET A 23 -10.14 -10.81 19.71
C MET A 23 -9.36 -9.62 20.26
N GLY A 24 -8.93 -9.67 21.51
CA GLY A 24 -8.14 -8.62 22.14
C GLY A 24 -6.79 -8.41 21.47
N LEU A 25 -6.11 -9.49 21.05
CA LEU A 25 -4.85 -9.38 20.26
C LEU A 25 -5.10 -8.88 18.86
N ILE A 26 -6.21 -9.26 18.21
CA ILE A 26 -6.59 -8.73 16.90
C ILE A 26 -6.80 -7.21 17.00
N VAL A 27 -7.58 -6.74 17.97
CA VAL A 27 -7.79 -5.31 18.20
C VAL A 27 -6.47 -4.61 18.52
N LEU A 28 -5.64 -5.20 19.38
CA LEU A 28 -4.35 -4.63 19.77
C LEU A 28 -3.42 -4.44 18.55
N VAL A 29 -3.28 -5.44 17.69
CA VAL A 29 -2.41 -5.34 16.51
C VAL A 29 -2.90 -4.28 15.52
N TRP A 30 -4.21 -4.14 15.32
CA TRP A 30 -4.79 -3.08 14.49
C TRP A 30 -4.60 -1.68 15.10
N VAL A 31 -4.74 -1.53 16.41
CA VAL A 31 -4.48 -0.28 17.13
C VAL A 31 -3.01 0.10 17.04
N LEU A 32 -2.10 -0.83 17.33
CA LEU A 32 -0.65 -0.58 17.28
C LEU A 32 -0.18 -0.24 15.87
N GLY A 33 -0.64 -0.98 14.85
CA GLY A 33 -0.32 -0.68 13.46
C GLY A 33 -0.84 0.70 13.02
N GLY A 34 -2.05 1.06 13.45
CA GLY A 34 -2.63 2.38 13.23
C GLY A 34 -1.86 3.51 13.93
N VAL A 35 -1.47 3.31 15.19
CA VAL A 35 -0.66 4.29 15.95
C VAL A 35 0.73 4.46 15.34
N LEU A 36 1.38 3.37 14.95
CA LEU A 36 2.67 3.45 14.24
C LEU A 36 2.53 4.21 12.91
N THR A 37 1.50 3.91 12.13
CA THR A 37 1.20 4.64 10.89
C THR A 37 0.95 6.11 11.16
N LEU A 38 0.23 6.45 12.23
CA LEU A 38 -0.02 7.83 12.63
C LEU A 38 1.29 8.55 13.00
N PHE A 39 2.19 7.91 13.74
CA PHE A 39 3.51 8.48 14.07
C PHE A 39 4.34 8.76 12.82
N GLY A 40 4.36 7.82 11.87
CA GLY A 40 4.97 8.02 10.56
C GLY A 40 4.33 9.19 9.80
N ALA A 41 3.01 9.23 9.73
CA ALA A 41 2.25 10.27 9.04
C ALA A 41 2.51 11.66 9.62
N LEU A 42 2.50 11.81 10.95
CA LEU A 42 2.78 13.09 11.61
C LEU A 42 4.25 13.52 11.43
N THR A 43 5.18 12.57 11.40
CA THR A 43 6.59 12.83 11.14
C THR A 43 6.78 13.34 9.70
N VAL A 44 6.19 12.66 8.71
CA VAL A 44 6.30 13.05 7.28
C VAL A 44 5.49 14.33 6.98
N ALA A 45 4.47 14.63 7.76
CA ALA A 45 3.72 15.89 7.66
C ALA A 45 4.63 17.13 7.84
N GLU A 46 5.65 17.05 8.73
CA GLU A 46 6.63 18.13 8.87
C GLU A 46 7.48 18.28 7.60
N LEU A 47 7.94 17.16 7.03
CA LEU A 47 8.74 17.19 5.79
C LEU A 47 7.94 17.77 4.63
N SER A 48 6.67 17.39 4.50
CA SER A 48 5.81 17.89 3.43
C SER A 48 5.47 19.37 3.57
N SER A 49 5.40 19.89 4.79
CA SER A 49 5.22 21.32 5.04
C SER A 49 6.48 22.13 4.83
N LEU A 50 7.66 21.53 5.06
CA LEU A 50 8.98 22.14 4.84
C LEU A 50 9.34 22.16 3.35
N LEU A 51 9.06 21.08 2.62
CA LEU A 51 9.43 20.87 1.23
C LEU A 51 8.19 20.45 0.40
N PRO A 52 7.28 21.39 0.10
CA PRO A 52 6.01 21.09 -0.58
C PRO A 52 6.19 20.92 -2.10
N GLN A 53 7.15 20.11 -2.52
CA GLN A 53 7.46 19.82 -3.92
C GLN A 53 6.86 18.48 -4.34
N ALA A 54 6.59 18.32 -5.65
CA ALA A 54 6.20 17.03 -6.22
C ALA A 54 7.33 16.00 -6.04
N GLY A 55 6.95 14.75 -5.73
CA GLY A 55 7.89 13.65 -5.51
C GLY A 55 7.96 13.17 -4.05
N GLY A 56 7.47 13.95 -3.07
CA GLY A 56 7.35 13.53 -1.66
C GLY A 56 8.66 12.98 -1.08
N PRO A 57 8.70 11.70 -0.63
CA PRO A 57 9.90 11.11 -0.02
C PRO A 57 11.15 11.17 -0.88
N TYR A 58 11.02 11.18 -2.23
CA TYR A 58 12.16 11.43 -3.11
C TYR A 58 12.89 12.73 -2.76
N VAL A 59 12.13 13.81 -2.61
CA VAL A 59 12.69 15.12 -2.30
C VAL A 59 13.30 15.13 -0.90
N TYR A 60 12.61 14.54 0.09
CA TYR A 60 13.07 14.51 1.49
C TYR A 60 14.38 13.75 1.63
N LEU A 61 14.51 12.60 0.99
CA LEU A 61 15.73 11.78 1.01
C LEU A 61 16.87 12.44 0.24
N ARG A 62 16.58 13.08 -0.90
CA ARG A 62 17.57 13.84 -1.67
C ARG A 62 18.18 14.98 -0.85
N GLU A 63 17.37 15.77 -0.17
CA GLU A 63 17.81 16.88 0.64
C GLU A 63 18.52 16.43 1.93
N SER A 64 18.07 15.31 2.51
CA SER A 64 18.65 14.78 3.75
C SER A 64 19.95 14.03 3.53
N PHE A 65 19.98 13.09 2.61
CA PHE A 65 21.08 12.12 2.44
C PHE A 65 21.79 12.21 1.10
N GLY A 66 21.29 13.05 0.18
CA GLY A 66 21.87 13.27 -1.14
C GLY A 66 21.16 12.54 -2.27
N ARG A 67 21.55 12.87 -3.52
CA ARG A 67 20.88 12.43 -4.74
C ARG A 67 20.75 10.92 -4.89
N VAL A 68 21.75 10.15 -4.45
CA VAL A 68 21.73 8.68 -4.52
C VAL A 68 20.54 8.10 -3.76
N TRP A 69 20.27 8.59 -2.55
CA TRP A 69 19.19 8.09 -1.70
C TRP A 69 17.81 8.45 -2.26
N GLY A 70 17.65 9.67 -2.79
CA GLY A 70 16.43 10.03 -3.51
C GLY A 70 16.21 9.15 -4.74
N TYR A 71 17.25 8.90 -5.52
CA TYR A 71 17.19 8.01 -6.67
C TYR A 71 16.82 6.57 -6.30
N MET A 72 17.48 5.99 -5.28
CA MET A 72 17.19 4.63 -4.80
C MET A 72 15.74 4.51 -4.31
N PHE A 73 15.22 5.55 -3.63
CA PHE A 73 13.79 5.60 -3.28
C PHE A 73 12.92 5.57 -4.53
N SER A 74 13.16 6.44 -5.52
CA SER A 74 12.35 6.48 -6.74
C SER A 74 12.39 5.17 -7.50
N TRP A 75 13.56 4.51 -7.57
CA TRP A 75 13.71 3.19 -8.16
C TRP A 75 12.86 2.15 -7.42
N ASN A 76 13.05 2.03 -6.09
CA ASN A 76 12.28 1.10 -5.26
C ASN A 76 10.78 1.36 -5.38
N HIS A 77 10.40 2.63 -5.24
CA HIS A 77 9.00 3.03 -5.26
C HIS A 77 8.34 2.72 -6.60
N PHE A 78 9.02 2.96 -7.71
CA PHE A 78 8.48 2.74 -9.05
C PHE A 78 8.50 1.27 -9.47
N PHE A 79 9.68 0.61 -9.39
CA PHE A 79 9.87 -0.72 -9.95
C PHE A 79 9.42 -1.85 -9.02
N ILE A 80 9.42 -1.63 -7.71
CA ILE A 80 9.13 -2.66 -6.71
C ILE A 80 7.82 -2.33 -5.99
N ASN A 81 7.77 -1.21 -5.25
CA ASN A 81 6.63 -0.89 -4.40
C ASN A 81 5.34 -0.65 -5.21
N THR A 82 5.29 0.40 -6.02
CA THR A 82 4.07 0.80 -6.74
C THR A 82 3.69 -0.25 -7.79
N ALA A 83 4.65 -0.70 -8.59
CA ALA A 83 4.35 -1.68 -9.62
C ALA A 83 3.92 -3.03 -9.04
N GLY A 84 4.57 -3.49 -7.96
CA GLY A 84 4.19 -4.68 -7.23
C GLY A 84 2.80 -4.56 -6.58
N SER A 85 2.55 -3.44 -5.90
CA SER A 85 1.22 -3.16 -5.30
C SER A 85 0.12 -3.11 -6.35
N LEU A 86 0.35 -2.46 -7.50
CA LEU A 86 -0.60 -2.44 -8.61
C LEU A 86 -0.90 -3.83 -9.14
N ALA A 87 0.14 -4.65 -9.33
CA ALA A 87 -0.02 -6.04 -9.78
C ALA A 87 -0.83 -6.87 -8.76
N ALA A 88 -0.47 -6.80 -7.47
CA ALA A 88 -1.16 -7.51 -6.39
C ALA A 88 -2.64 -7.10 -6.29
N ILE A 89 -2.93 -5.80 -6.28
CA ILE A 89 -4.32 -5.29 -6.18
C ILE A 89 -5.13 -5.64 -7.43
N ALA A 90 -4.50 -5.65 -8.62
CA ALA A 90 -5.17 -6.03 -9.86
C ALA A 90 -5.49 -7.54 -9.91
N VAL A 91 -4.61 -8.39 -9.38
CA VAL A 91 -4.87 -9.84 -9.21
C VAL A 91 -6.02 -10.05 -8.22
N ALA A 92 -6.03 -9.32 -7.09
CA ALA A 92 -7.16 -9.35 -6.16
C ALA A 92 -8.47 -8.91 -6.84
N PHE A 93 -8.46 -7.82 -7.61
CA PHE A 93 -9.62 -7.39 -8.41
C PHE A 93 -10.13 -8.53 -9.31
N ALA A 94 -9.23 -9.17 -10.06
CA ALA A 94 -9.58 -10.27 -10.96
C ALA A 94 -10.18 -11.47 -10.21
N THR A 95 -9.64 -11.80 -9.03
CA THR A 95 -10.16 -12.88 -8.16
C THR A 95 -11.58 -12.59 -7.70
N TYR A 96 -11.87 -11.37 -7.25
CA TYR A 96 -13.23 -10.98 -6.85
C TYR A 96 -14.19 -10.87 -8.04
N LEU A 97 -13.71 -10.46 -9.21
CA LEU A 97 -14.52 -10.42 -10.43
C LEU A 97 -14.96 -11.84 -10.87
N GLY A 98 -14.14 -12.85 -10.59
CA GLY A 98 -14.46 -14.24 -10.83
C GLY A 98 -15.69 -14.76 -10.08
N TYR A 99 -16.15 -14.06 -9.04
CA TYR A 99 -17.44 -14.37 -8.41
C TYR A 99 -18.62 -14.14 -9.36
N PHE A 100 -18.59 -13.06 -10.14
CA PHE A 100 -19.66 -12.76 -11.12
C PHE A 100 -19.45 -13.49 -12.44
N PHE A 101 -18.19 -13.79 -12.79
CA PHE A 101 -17.81 -14.41 -14.05
C PHE A 101 -16.85 -15.58 -13.81
N PRO A 102 -17.35 -16.75 -13.33
CA PRO A 102 -16.50 -17.90 -12.99
C PRO A 102 -15.65 -18.40 -14.17
N SER A 103 -16.14 -18.27 -15.40
CA SER A 103 -15.40 -18.63 -16.62
C SER A 103 -14.12 -17.81 -16.85
N LEU A 104 -14.03 -16.61 -16.27
CA LEU A 104 -12.84 -15.74 -16.34
C LEU A 104 -11.82 -16.03 -15.24
N SER A 105 -12.22 -16.72 -14.18
CA SER A 105 -11.35 -17.06 -13.04
C SER A 105 -10.66 -18.41 -13.20
N LEU A 106 -10.54 -18.92 -14.43
CA LEU A 106 -9.88 -20.21 -14.70
C LEU A 106 -8.47 -20.20 -14.10
N GLN A 107 -8.28 -21.06 -13.12
CA GLN A 107 -6.99 -21.29 -12.46
C GLN A 107 -6.03 -22.08 -13.37
N VAL A 108 -6.57 -22.74 -14.39
CA VAL A 108 -5.76 -23.47 -15.37
C VAL A 108 -4.99 -22.45 -16.21
N PRO A 109 -3.66 -22.54 -16.27
CA PRO A 109 -2.87 -21.64 -17.07
C PRO A 109 -3.19 -21.82 -18.56
N LEU A 110 -3.48 -20.72 -19.24
CA LEU A 110 -3.57 -20.66 -20.70
C LEU A 110 -2.20 -20.90 -21.33
N PHE A 111 -1.15 -20.47 -20.62
CA PHE A 111 0.25 -20.65 -20.94
C PHE A 111 1.06 -20.63 -19.66
N SER A 112 2.02 -21.55 -19.52
CA SER A 112 3.01 -21.52 -18.43
C SER A 112 4.40 -21.84 -18.94
N PHE A 113 5.38 -21.11 -18.46
CA PHE A 113 6.78 -21.32 -18.73
C PHE A 113 7.57 -21.18 -17.41
N SER A 114 8.33 -22.19 -17.07
CA SER A 114 9.18 -22.18 -15.87
C SER A 114 10.65 -22.25 -16.24
N PHE A 115 11.45 -21.43 -15.59
CA PHE A 115 12.90 -21.39 -15.72
C PHE A 115 13.55 -21.09 -14.37
N SER A 116 14.84 -21.37 -14.25
CA SER A 116 15.57 -21.11 -13.02
C SER A 116 16.60 -20.00 -13.25
N VAL A 117 16.61 -19.00 -12.38
CA VAL A 117 17.62 -17.94 -12.34
C VAL A 117 18.33 -18.00 -10.99
N LEU A 118 19.64 -18.18 -11.00
CA LEU A 118 20.45 -18.30 -9.77
C LEU A 118 19.94 -19.38 -8.80
N GLY A 119 19.40 -20.49 -9.34
CA GLY A 119 18.84 -21.57 -8.54
C GLY A 119 17.41 -21.32 -8.02
N LEU A 120 16.80 -20.19 -8.34
CA LEU A 120 15.44 -19.86 -7.97
C LEU A 120 14.49 -20.25 -9.09
N PRO A 121 13.49 -21.12 -8.85
CA PRO A 121 12.48 -21.44 -9.85
C PRO A 121 11.56 -20.23 -10.04
N ILE A 122 11.47 -19.74 -11.27
CA ILE A 122 10.55 -18.67 -11.70
C ILE A 122 9.52 -19.32 -12.63
N GLU A 123 8.27 -19.27 -12.25
CA GLU A 123 7.16 -19.68 -13.10
C GLU A 123 6.44 -18.44 -13.63
N ILE A 124 6.39 -18.28 -14.93
CA ILE A 124 5.56 -17.30 -15.61
C ILE A 124 4.33 -18.03 -16.12
N ALA A 125 3.16 -17.69 -15.58
CA ALA A 125 1.90 -18.30 -15.97
C ALA A 125 0.90 -17.22 -16.41
N LEU A 126 0.28 -17.41 -17.55
CA LEU A 126 -0.85 -16.59 -17.99
C LEU A 126 -2.14 -17.35 -17.69
N ARG A 127 -2.85 -16.93 -16.66
CA ARG A 127 -4.18 -17.40 -16.29
C ARG A 127 -5.22 -16.35 -16.63
N GLY A 128 -6.50 -16.71 -16.63
CA GLY A 128 -7.59 -15.75 -16.84
C GLY A 128 -7.54 -14.58 -15.86
N THR A 129 -7.18 -14.84 -14.60
CA THR A 129 -7.01 -13.81 -13.57
C THR A 129 -5.90 -12.80 -13.90
N GLN A 130 -4.74 -13.26 -14.39
CA GLN A 130 -3.67 -12.34 -14.80
C GLN A 130 -4.06 -11.51 -16.02
N LEU A 131 -4.75 -12.10 -16.98
CA LEU A 131 -5.22 -11.36 -18.16
C LEU A 131 -6.18 -10.22 -17.75
N ILE A 132 -7.13 -10.49 -16.86
CA ILE A 132 -8.03 -9.46 -16.31
C ILE A 132 -7.23 -8.40 -15.56
N ALA A 133 -6.28 -8.81 -14.71
CA ALA A 133 -5.43 -7.88 -13.97
C ALA A 133 -4.66 -6.94 -14.91
N MET A 134 -4.08 -7.47 -15.99
CA MET A 134 -3.39 -6.67 -17.01
C MET A 134 -4.34 -5.68 -17.69
N ILE A 135 -5.55 -6.11 -18.06
CA ILE A 135 -6.56 -5.25 -18.70
C ILE A 135 -6.94 -4.09 -17.75
N VAL A 136 -7.16 -4.37 -16.47
CA VAL A 136 -7.53 -3.35 -15.46
C VAL A 136 -6.39 -2.34 -15.28
N ILE A 137 -5.14 -2.78 -15.20
CA ILE A 137 -3.96 -1.92 -15.14
C ILE A 137 -3.88 -1.01 -16.38
N LEU A 138 -4.07 -1.58 -17.58
CA LEU A 138 -4.03 -0.82 -18.83
C LEU A 138 -5.16 0.22 -18.92
N ILE A 139 -6.37 -0.12 -18.47
CA ILE A 139 -7.49 0.83 -18.40
C ILE A 139 -7.15 2.00 -17.46
N ALA A 140 -6.65 1.72 -16.26
CA ALA A 140 -6.25 2.74 -15.31
C ALA A 140 -5.10 3.62 -15.85
N THR A 141 -4.13 3.02 -16.55
CA THR A 141 -3.05 3.74 -17.25
C THR A 141 -3.62 4.72 -18.26
N LEU A 142 -4.53 4.27 -19.13
CA LEU A 142 -5.14 5.12 -20.15
C LEU A 142 -5.95 6.29 -19.56
N ILE A 143 -6.67 6.04 -18.47
CA ILE A 143 -7.41 7.09 -17.74
C ILE A 143 -6.44 8.19 -17.26
N ASN A 144 -5.35 7.80 -16.60
CA ASN A 144 -4.41 8.74 -15.99
C ASN A 144 -3.51 9.45 -17.03
N VAL A 145 -3.19 8.81 -18.14
CA VAL A 145 -2.49 9.46 -19.27
C VAL A 145 -3.35 10.57 -19.88
N ARG A 146 -4.69 10.39 -19.95
CA ARG A 146 -5.63 11.36 -20.53
C ARG A 146 -5.88 12.59 -19.67
N GLY A 147 -5.48 12.62 -18.40
CA GLY A 147 -5.52 13.83 -17.61
C GLY A 147 -5.72 13.64 -16.12
N VAL A 148 -5.05 14.47 -15.34
CA VAL A 148 -5.11 14.48 -13.86
C VAL A 148 -6.54 14.74 -13.35
N ARG A 149 -7.34 15.57 -14.03
CA ARG A 149 -8.71 15.89 -13.64
C ARG A 149 -9.62 14.66 -13.70
N LEU A 150 -9.50 13.86 -14.78
CA LEU A 150 -10.27 12.63 -14.94
C LEU A 150 -9.87 11.60 -13.88
N GLY A 151 -8.56 11.37 -13.71
CA GLY A 151 -8.04 10.48 -12.68
C GLY A 151 -8.49 10.86 -11.27
N GLY A 152 -8.46 12.15 -10.93
CA GLY A 152 -8.94 12.67 -9.65
C GLY A 152 -10.45 12.46 -9.42
N TRP A 153 -11.28 12.70 -10.43
CA TRP A 153 -12.72 12.44 -10.34
C TRP A 153 -13.02 10.96 -10.11
N VAL A 154 -12.36 10.09 -10.87
CA VAL A 154 -12.46 8.62 -10.71
C VAL A 154 -12.03 8.21 -9.29
N THR A 155 -10.89 8.71 -8.80
CA THR A 155 -10.42 8.44 -7.43
C THR A 155 -11.44 8.86 -6.38
N ASN A 156 -12.04 10.06 -6.49
CA ASN A 156 -13.01 10.55 -5.52
C ASN A 156 -14.30 9.72 -5.52
N PHE A 157 -14.82 9.39 -6.71
CA PHE A 157 -16.01 8.54 -6.83
C PHE A 157 -15.80 7.16 -6.18
N PHE A 158 -14.72 6.47 -6.53
CA PHE A 158 -14.44 5.14 -5.98
C PHE A 158 -14.07 5.20 -4.49
N THR A 159 -13.47 6.30 -4.01
CA THR A 159 -13.22 6.48 -2.58
C THR A 159 -14.51 6.63 -1.78
N ALA A 160 -15.45 7.42 -2.28
CA ALA A 160 -16.76 7.54 -1.65
C ALA A 160 -17.50 6.19 -1.66
N ALA A 161 -17.51 5.49 -2.80
CA ALA A 161 -18.17 4.20 -2.94
C ALA A 161 -17.64 3.16 -1.95
N LYS A 162 -16.32 3.01 -1.81
CA LYS A 162 -15.73 2.03 -0.89
C LYS A 162 -15.94 2.36 0.59
N VAL A 163 -15.88 3.63 0.97
CA VAL A 163 -16.17 4.05 2.35
C VAL A 163 -17.63 3.80 2.68
N LEU A 164 -18.55 4.16 1.78
CA LEU A 164 -19.98 3.90 1.96
C LEU A 164 -20.30 2.41 2.03
N ALA A 165 -19.66 1.56 1.20
CA ALA A 165 -19.84 0.12 1.25
C ALA A 165 -19.42 -0.47 2.60
N LEU A 166 -18.26 -0.05 3.14
CA LEU A 166 -17.79 -0.49 4.46
C LEU A 166 -18.70 -0.01 5.58
N LEU A 167 -19.14 1.26 5.56
CA LEU A 167 -20.09 1.80 6.54
C LEU A 167 -21.44 1.09 6.48
N ALA A 168 -21.94 0.82 5.28
CA ALA A 168 -23.18 0.08 5.09
C ALA A 168 -23.08 -1.35 5.68
N LEU A 169 -21.94 -2.03 5.45
CA LEU A 169 -21.70 -3.35 6.04
C LEU A 169 -21.65 -3.29 7.56
N ILE A 170 -20.92 -2.31 8.14
CA ILE A 170 -20.85 -2.13 9.61
C ILE A 170 -22.26 -1.92 10.18
N VAL A 171 -23.04 -1.03 9.61
CA VAL A 171 -24.40 -0.73 10.04
C VAL A 171 -25.27 -1.99 9.91
N ALA A 172 -25.25 -2.66 8.76
CA ALA A 172 -26.04 -3.88 8.55
C ALA A 172 -25.71 -4.97 9.57
N VAL A 173 -24.42 -5.17 9.88
CA VAL A 173 -23.96 -6.16 10.85
C VAL A 173 -24.46 -5.82 12.27
N PHE A 174 -24.23 -4.60 12.75
CA PHE A 174 -24.59 -4.24 14.14
C PHE A 174 -26.10 -4.03 14.36
N THR A 175 -26.87 -3.79 13.30
CA THR A 175 -28.35 -3.75 13.37
C THR A 175 -29.00 -5.11 13.14
N SER A 176 -28.24 -6.12 12.72
CA SER A 176 -28.72 -7.46 12.49
C SER A 176 -28.94 -8.24 13.81
N THR A 177 -29.95 -9.09 13.82
CA THR A 177 -30.18 -10.08 14.92
C THR A 177 -29.28 -11.31 14.84
N LYS A 178 -28.42 -11.41 13.79
CA LYS A 178 -27.56 -12.57 13.56
C LYS A 178 -26.18 -12.45 14.21
N GLY A 179 -25.87 -11.29 14.80
CA GLY A 179 -24.63 -11.07 15.52
C GLY A 179 -24.63 -11.74 16.90
N ASN A 180 -23.45 -12.17 17.33
CA ASN A 180 -23.27 -12.80 18.65
C ASN A 180 -21.99 -12.26 19.31
N SER A 181 -22.13 -11.62 20.46
CA SER A 181 -20.97 -11.13 21.22
C SER A 181 -20.09 -12.25 21.78
N ALA A 182 -20.58 -13.46 21.89
CA ALA A 182 -19.76 -14.62 22.25
C ALA A 182 -18.68 -14.94 21.22
N ASN A 183 -18.84 -14.51 19.97
CA ASN A 183 -17.85 -14.66 18.92
C ASN A 183 -16.56 -13.85 19.17
N TYR A 184 -16.59 -12.88 20.11
CA TYR A 184 -15.39 -12.14 20.53
C TYR A 184 -14.52 -12.94 21.52
N LEU A 185 -14.94 -14.13 21.95
CA LEU A 185 -14.17 -14.96 22.86
C LEU A 185 -13.28 -15.96 22.08
N PRO A 186 -12.10 -16.28 22.64
CA PRO A 186 -11.53 -15.67 23.84
C PRO A 186 -11.05 -14.23 23.58
N TRP A 187 -11.26 -13.32 24.56
CA TRP A 187 -10.80 -11.94 24.44
C TRP A 187 -9.28 -11.85 24.58
N TRP A 188 -8.68 -12.59 25.52
CA TRP A 188 -7.24 -12.71 25.68
C TRP A 188 -6.79 -14.17 25.66
N PRO A 189 -5.57 -14.47 25.23
CA PRO A 189 -5.00 -15.80 25.34
C PRO A 189 -4.74 -16.15 26.81
N ASP A 190 -4.84 -17.45 27.18
CA ASP A 190 -4.60 -17.92 28.55
C ASP A 190 -3.15 -17.67 28.98
N HIS A 191 -2.19 -17.79 28.06
CA HIS A 191 -0.77 -17.53 28.31
C HIS A 191 -0.09 -16.93 27.08
N TRP A 192 0.98 -16.20 27.35
CA TRP A 192 1.84 -15.64 26.31
C TRP A 192 3.01 -16.61 26.05
N SER A 193 3.14 -17.11 24.83
CA SER A 193 4.22 -18.00 24.39
C SER A 193 5.17 -17.32 23.39
N LYS A 194 6.29 -17.96 23.07
CA LYS A 194 7.19 -17.48 22.02
C LYS A 194 6.55 -17.56 20.63
N GLU A 195 5.81 -18.63 20.40
CA GLU A 195 5.05 -18.85 19.16
C GLU A 195 4.01 -17.73 18.95
N LEU A 196 3.32 -17.33 20.03
CA LEU A 196 2.38 -16.21 19.98
C LEU A 196 3.06 -14.89 19.70
N THR A 197 4.30 -14.67 20.20
CA THR A 197 5.08 -13.48 19.89
C THR A 197 5.45 -13.42 18.40
N SER A 198 5.86 -14.56 17.81
CA SER A 198 6.14 -14.65 16.36
C SER A 198 4.87 -14.43 15.55
N ALA A 199 3.76 -15.07 15.92
CA ALA A 199 2.44 -14.91 15.29
C ALA A 199 1.95 -13.46 15.34
N PHE A 200 2.16 -12.77 16.47
CA PHE A 200 1.86 -11.34 16.60
C PHE A 200 2.71 -10.48 15.66
N GLY A 201 3.98 -10.83 15.49
CA GLY A 201 4.88 -10.18 14.52
C GLY A 201 4.39 -10.32 13.07
N LEU A 202 4.00 -11.52 12.65
CA LEU A 202 3.42 -11.79 11.32
C LEU A 202 2.09 -11.03 11.12
N ALA A 203 1.23 -11.04 12.13
CA ALA A 203 -0.02 -10.27 12.11
C ALA A 203 0.25 -8.76 11.98
N MET A 204 1.28 -8.23 12.67
CA MET A 204 1.68 -6.82 12.56
C MET A 204 2.13 -6.46 11.14
N ILE A 205 2.92 -7.30 10.48
CA ILE A 205 3.33 -7.09 9.07
C ILE A 205 2.09 -6.99 8.17
N SER A 206 1.14 -7.90 8.33
CA SER A 206 -0.12 -7.91 7.56
C SER A 206 -0.99 -6.68 7.83
N VAL A 207 -1.07 -6.22 9.08
CA VAL A 207 -1.76 -4.97 9.45
C VAL A 207 -1.08 -3.76 8.80
N LEU A 208 0.24 -3.68 8.87
CA LEU A 208 0.98 -2.55 8.30
C LEU A 208 0.87 -2.49 6.78
N TRP A 209 0.74 -3.64 6.10
CA TRP A 209 0.34 -3.69 4.70
C TRP A 209 -1.05 -3.08 4.47
N SER A 210 -2.01 -3.36 5.35
CA SER A 210 -3.37 -2.81 5.23
C SER A 210 -3.42 -1.29 5.44
N TYR A 211 -2.45 -0.72 6.14
CA TYR A 211 -2.27 0.73 6.31
C TYR A 211 -1.38 1.37 5.23
N GLU A 212 -0.83 0.59 4.28
CA GLU A 212 0.07 1.10 3.23
C GLU A 212 -0.59 2.21 2.41
N GLY A 213 0.23 3.12 1.86
CA GLY A 213 -0.23 4.20 0.99
C GLY A 213 -0.47 5.56 1.69
N TRP A 214 -0.19 5.68 2.99
CA TRP A 214 -0.39 6.93 3.73
C TRP A 214 0.53 8.07 3.24
N THR A 215 1.73 7.78 2.74
CA THR A 215 2.68 8.78 2.21
C THR A 215 2.29 9.32 0.83
N THR A 216 1.45 8.63 0.09
CA THR A 216 1.11 8.89 -1.31
C THR A 216 0.65 10.34 -1.55
N VAL A 217 -0.10 10.92 -0.61
CA VAL A 217 -0.58 12.30 -0.69
C VAL A 217 0.57 13.31 -0.82
N THR A 218 1.72 13.03 -0.23
CA THR A 218 2.88 13.95 -0.25
C THR A 218 3.56 14.03 -1.62
N GLN A 219 3.39 13.02 -2.46
CA GLN A 219 3.98 12.99 -3.80
C GLN A 219 3.34 14.00 -4.74
N SER A 220 2.07 14.34 -4.51
CA SER A 220 1.31 15.33 -5.26
C SER A 220 1.35 16.73 -4.64
N ALA A 221 2.24 16.99 -3.68
CA ALA A 221 2.29 18.25 -2.92
C ALA A 221 2.37 19.49 -3.82
N GLY A 222 3.15 19.44 -4.90
CA GLY A 222 3.31 20.56 -5.84
C GLY A 222 2.05 20.89 -6.67
N GLU A 223 1.02 20.03 -6.64
CA GLU A 223 -0.25 20.23 -7.35
C GLU A 223 -1.41 20.58 -6.41
N MET A 224 -1.14 20.62 -5.10
CA MET A 224 -2.16 20.88 -4.08
C MET A 224 -2.26 22.36 -3.76
N LYS A 225 -3.48 22.81 -3.46
CA LYS A 225 -3.71 24.14 -2.91
C LYS A 225 -3.33 24.15 -1.43
N ASP A 226 -2.58 25.16 -0.99
CA ASP A 226 -2.11 25.33 0.38
C ASP A 226 -1.51 24.02 0.97
N PRO A 227 -0.50 23.40 0.31
CA PRO A 227 -0.01 22.05 0.67
C PRO A 227 0.54 22.00 2.10
N GLU A 228 1.17 23.09 2.57
CA GLU A 228 1.74 23.22 3.92
C GLU A 228 0.71 23.00 5.04
N ARG A 229 -0.56 23.29 4.80
CA ARG A 229 -1.66 23.12 5.75
C ARG A 229 -2.49 21.89 5.45
N ASN A 230 -2.76 21.64 4.16
CA ASN A 230 -3.72 20.60 3.76
C ASN A 230 -3.11 19.20 3.84
N ILE A 231 -1.80 19.03 3.57
CA ILE A 231 -1.17 17.70 3.70
C ILE A 231 -1.11 17.24 5.15
N PRO A 232 -0.61 18.03 6.14
CA PRO A 232 -0.64 17.61 7.54
C PRO A 232 -2.03 17.26 8.05
N ARG A 233 -3.06 18.05 7.70
CA ARG A 233 -4.45 17.76 8.07
C ARG A 233 -4.96 16.47 7.43
N SER A 234 -4.67 16.27 6.14
CA SER A 234 -5.07 15.05 5.42
C SER A 234 -4.41 13.80 5.99
N LEU A 235 -3.14 13.89 6.39
CA LEU A 235 -2.40 12.80 7.03
C LEU A 235 -3.00 12.48 8.41
N LEU A 236 -3.22 13.50 9.25
CA LEU A 236 -3.76 13.30 10.59
C LEU A 236 -5.19 12.75 10.56
N PHE A 237 -6.13 13.50 9.97
CA PHE A 237 -7.54 13.12 10.00
C PHE A 237 -7.82 11.90 9.12
N GLY A 238 -7.11 11.77 7.99
CA GLY A 238 -7.23 10.60 7.13
C GLY A 238 -6.80 9.31 7.82
N THR A 239 -5.65 9.32 8.52
CA THR A 239 -5.16 8.16 9.24
C THR A 239 -6.06 7.82 10.44
N LEU A 240 -6.49 8.80 11.24
CA LEU A 240 -7.42 8.57 12.36
C LEU A 240 -8.75 7.98 11.89
N ALA A 241 -9.33 8.52 10.82
CA ALA A 241 -10.57 7.98 10.27
C ALA A 241 -10.43 6.52 9.80
N ILE A 242 -9.27 6.17 9.22
CA ILE A 242 -9.00 4.79 8.79
C ILE A 242 -8.80 3.86 9.99
N ILE A 243 -8.10 4.29 11.04
CA ILE A 243 -7.95 3.49 12.27
C ILE A 243 -9.34 3.14 12.82
N VAL A 244 -10.21 4.12 12.99
CA VAL A 244 -11.57 3.91 13.49
C VAL A 244 -12.37 2.99 12.57
N LEU A 245 -12.30 3.23 11.25
CA LEU A 245 -13.01 2.42 10.26
C LEU A 245 -12.53 0.96 10.28
N TYR A 246 -11.22 0.73 10.32
CA TYR A 246 -10.66 -0.62 10.31
C TYR A 246 -10.96 -1.40 11.58
N LEU A 247 -10.92 -0.74 12.73
CA LEU A 247 -11.37 -1.34 13.99
C LEU A 247 -12.85 -1.71 13.95
N ALA A 248 -13.71 -0.79 13.48
CA ALA A 248 -15.14 -1.05 13.37
C ALA A 248 -15.45 -2.22 12.40
N VAL A 249 -14.73 -2.31 11.29
CA VAL A 249 -14.88 -3.40 10.31
C VAL A 249 -14.45 -4.74 10.92
N ASN A 250 -13.31 -4.81 11.62
CA ASN A 250 -12.85 -6.04 12.25
C ASN A 250 -13.81 -6.50 13.35
N MET A 251 -14.32 -5.56 14.16
CA MET A 251 -15.36 -5.85 15.14
C MET A 251 -16.63 -6.36 14.47
N ALA A 252 -17.03 -5.78 13.34
CA ALA A 252 -18.21 -6.24 12.60
C ALA A 252 -18.02 -7.66 12.05
N TYR A 253 -16.84 -7.98 11.47
CA TYR A 253 -16.59 -9.34 11.00
C TYR A 253 -16.68 -10.37 12.12
N ALA A 254 -15.98 -10.13 13.23
CA ALA A 254 -15.98 -11.03 14.36
C ALA A 254 -17.37 -11.13 15.06
N TYR A 255 -18.21 -10.09 14.97
CA TYR A 255 -19.56 -10.13 15.54
C TYR A 255 -20.47 -11.18 14.88
N VAL A 256 -20.30 -11.43 13.56
CA VAL A 256 -21.15 -12.36 12.81
C VAL A 256 -20.44 -13.66 12.41
N ILE A 257 -19.11 -13.73 12.49
CA ILE A 257 -18.32 -14.91 12.13
C ILE A 257 -17.40 -15.25 13.32
N PRO A 258 -17.48 -16.46 13.90
CA PRO A 258 -16.55 -16.92 14.92
C PRO A 258 -15.08 -16.87 14.45
N LEU A 259 -14.13 -16.59 15.37
CA LEU A 259 -12.72 -16.39 15.03
C LEU A 259 -12.07 -17.58 14.33
N ASP A 260 -12.42 -18.81 14.71
CA ASP A 260 -11.97 -20.03 14.08
C ASP A 260 -12.44 -20.17 12.62
N GLN A 261 -13.65 -19.70 12.32
CA GLN A 261 -14.19 -19.70 10.96
C GLN A 261 -13.63 -18.54 10.13
N MET A 262 -13.30 -17.39 10.77
CA MET A 262 -12.65 -16.26 10.08
C MET A 262 -11.33 -16.68 9.44
N SER A 263 -10.53 -17.50 10.12
CA SER A 263 -9.20 -17.94 9.66
C SER A 263 -9.26 -18.73 8.35
N GLY A 264 -10.36 -19.43 8.09
CA GLY A 264 -10.58 -20.22 6.86
C GLY A 264 -11.19 -19.41 5.69
N SER A 265 -11.54 -18.14 5.91
CA SER A 265 -12.21 -17.36 4.89
C SER A 265 -11.21 -16.74 3.89
N SER A 266 -11.43 -16.98 2.61
CA SER A 266 -10.70 -16.28 1.54
C SER A 266 -11.33 -14.93 1.17
N ARG A 267 -12.55 -14.62 1.68
CA ARG A 267 -13.35 -13.43 1.33
C ARG A 267 -14.19 -12.95 2.50
N ILE A 268 -13.54 -12.69 3.64
CA ILE A 268 -14.20 -12.41 4.93
C ILE A 268 -15.30 -11.34 4.87
N ALA A 269 -15.12 -10.28 4.09
CA ALA A 269 -16.12 -9.23 3.92
C ALA A 269 -17.38 -9.74 3.22
N ALA A 270 -17.23 -10.60 2.20
CA ALA A 270 -18.33 -11.18 1.48
C ALA A 270 -19.07 -12.23 2.33
N ASP A 271 -18.33 -13.00 3.14
CA ASP A 271 -18.90 -13.98 4.05
C ASP A 271 -19.70 -13.30 5.17
N ALA A 272 -19.18 -12.23 5.77
CA ALA A 272 -19.90 -11.42 6.74
C ALA A 272 -21.20 -10.83 6.16
N ALA A 273 -21.14 -10.32 4.92
CA ALA A 273 -22.32 -9.81 4.23
C ALA A 273 -23.33 -10.93 3.90
N ALA A 274 -22.86 -12.13 3.55
CA ALA A 274 -23.71 -13.29 3.28
C ALA A 274 -24.50 -13.71 4.53
N VAL A 275 -23.87 -13.70 5.70
CA VAL A 275 -24.53 -13.99 6.98
C VAL A 275 -25.70 -13.04 7.22
N VAL A 276 -25.50 -11.73 6.99
CA VAL A 276 -26.48 -10.69 7.38
C VAL A 276 -27.52 -10.45 6.28
N LEU A 277 -27.09 -10.31 5.04
CA LEU A 277 -27.89 -9.87 3.90
C LEU A 277 -28.15 -10.98 2.85
N GLY A 278 -27.59 -12.19 3.07
CA GLY A 278 -27.70 -13.29 2.12
C GLY A 278 -26.95 -13.03 0.79
N PRO A 279 -27.31 -13.73 -0.29
CA PRO A 279 -26.61 -13.65 -1.59
C PRO A 279 -26.58 -12.23 -2.19
N PHE A 280 -27.60 -11.43 -1.96
CA PHE A 280 -27.63 -10.03 -2.38
C PHE A 280 -26.53 -9.21 -1.70
N GLY A 281 -26.36 -9.38 -0.39
CA GLY A 281 -25.31 -8.72 0.37
C GLY A 281 -23.91 -9.11 -0.10
N THR A 282 -23.69 -10.40 -0.37
CA THR A 282 -22.45 -10.89 -0.96
C THR A 282 -22.11 -10.16 -2.28
N SER A 283 -23.06 -10.11 -3.19
CA SER A 283 -22.89 -9.44 -4.49
C SER A 283 -22.61 -7.94 -4.33
N LEU A 284 -23.32 -7.26 -3.42
CA LEU A 284 -23.14 -5.84 -3.16
C LEU A 284 -21.73 -5.54 -2.60
N ILE A 285 -21.26 -6.33 -1.64
CA ILE A 285 -19.93 -6.17 -1.05
C ILE A 285 -18.84 -6.49 -2.07
N ILE A 286 -18.99 -7.53 -2.87
CA ILE A 286 -18.01 -7.83 -3.93
C ILE A 286 -17.94 -6.69 -4.95
N ALA A 287 -19.06 -6.12 -5.36
CA ALA A 287 -19.08 -4.92 -6.20
C ALA A 287 -18.35 -3.75 -5.52
N GLY A 288 -18.58 -3.54 -4.22
CA GLY A 288 -17.85 -2.55 -3.41
C GLY A 288 -16.34 -2.80 -3.37
N ILE A 289 -15.90 -4.05 -3.26
CA ILE A 289 -14.48 -4.43 -3.30
C ILE A 289 -13.87 -4.16 -4.69
N LEU A 290 -14.58 -4.49 -5.76
CA LEU A 290 -14.16 -4.17 -7.13
C LEU A 290 -14.00 -2.65 -7.32
N CYS A 291 -14.95 -1.86 -6.83
CA CYS A 291 -14.83 -0.41 -6.81
C CYS A 291 -13.62 0.05 -5.96
N SER A 292 -13.40 -0.55 -4.80
CA SER A 292 -12.28 -0.21 -3.91
C SER A 292 -10.93 -0.47 -4.57
N THR A 293 -10.73 -1.66 -5.09
CA THR A 293 -9.46 -2.09 -5.70
C THR A 293 -9.17 -1.29 -6.97
N PHE A 294 -10.16 -1.08 -7.85
CA PHE A 294 -9.99 -0.22 -9.02
C PHE A 294 -9.66 1.23 -8.65
N GLY A 295 -10.35 1.80 -7.66
CA GLY A 295 -10.09 3.13 -7.16
C GLY A 295 -8.69 3.30 -6.58
N THR A 296 -8.16 2.26 -5.90
CA THR A 296 -6.79 2.25 -5.38
C THR A 296 -5.77 2.16 -6.51
N ILE A 297 -5.97 1.29 -7.50
CA ILE A 297 -5.13 1.22 -8.71
C ILE A 297 -5.06 2.59 -9.40
N ASN A 298 -6.22 3.22 -9.64
CA ASN A 298 -6.28 4.53 -10.27
C ASN A 298 -5.56 5.63 -9.46
N ASN A 299 -5.70 5.60 -8.12
CA ASN A 299 -5.01 6.56 -7.24
C ASN A 299 -3.49 6.39 -7.27
N SER A 300 -2.98 5.16 -7.31
CA SER A 300 -1.54 4.90 -7.40
C SER A 300 -0.97 5.45 -8.70
N PHE A 301 -1.64 5.27 -9.84
CA PHE A 301 -1.24 5.94 -11.08
C PHE A 301 -1.26 7.45 -10.95
N LEU A 302 -2.29 8.00 -10.31
CA LEU A 302 -2.43 9.45 -10.15
C LEU A 302 -1.31 10.06 -9.31
N SER A 303 -0.83 9.37 -8.28
CA SER A 303 0.08 9.93 -7.27
C SER A 303 1.50 9.39 -7.37
N ASP A 304 1.67 8.07 -7.41
CA ASP A 304 2.96 7.43 -7.19
C ASP A 304 3.94 7.58 -8.38
N ALA A 305 3.42 7.74 -9.59
CA ALA A 305 4.23 8.04 -10.77
C ALA A 305 5.07 9.32 -10.64
N ARG A 306 4.70 10.22 -9.71
CA ARG A 306 5.37 11.52 -9.54
C ARG A 306 6.75 11.43 -8.91
N SER A 307 7.06 10.39 -8.15
CA SER A 307 8.39 10.17 -7.60
C SER A 307 9.43 9.94 -8.71
N MET A 308 9.11 9.08 -9.68
CA MET A 308 9.98 8.81 -10.81
C MET A 308 9.99 9.97 -11.83
N TYR A 309 8.87 10.66 -11.99
CA TYR A 309 8.80 11.91 -12.74
C TYR A 309 9.78 12.95 -12.17
N ALA A 310 9.78 13.14 -10.83
CA ALA A 310 10.70 14.08 -10.17
C ALA A 310 12.17 13.68 -10.38
N ALA A 311 12.51 12.39 -10.29
CA ALA A 311 13.83 11.87 -10.55
C ALA A 311 14.26 12.08 -12.03
N GLY A 312 13.33 11.98 -12.97
CA GLY A 312 13.56 12.27 -14.37
C GLY A 312 13.73 13.78 -14.65
N ALA A 313 12.94 14.62 -13.95
CA ALA A 313 12.97 16.07 -14.13
C ALA A 313 14.26 16.72 -13.59
N ASP A 314 14.86 16.16 -12.54
CA ASP A 314 16.13 16.64 -11.98
C ASP A 314 17.37 15.88 -12.52
N ASN A 315 17.18 15.09 -13.57
CA ASN A 315 18.22 14.31 -14.25
C ASN A 315 18.91 13.25 -13.36
N SER A 316 18.29 12.82 -12.29
CA SER A 316 18.75 11.67 -11.49
C SER A 316 18.47 10.33 -12.18
N PHE A 317 17.51 10.32 -13.15
CA PHE A 317 17.17 9.21 -14.02
C PHE A 317 17.03 9.67 -15.49
N SER A 318 16.51 8.80 -16.36
CA SER A 318 16.29 9.17 -17.77
C SER A 318 15.40 10.42 -17.90
N PRO A 319 15.85 11.47 -18.60
CA PRO A 319 15.08 12.71 -18.79
C PRO A 319 13.72 12.50 -19.47
N SER A 320 13.54 11.36 -20.15
CA SER A 320 12.27 11.00 -20.77
C SER A 320 11.16 10.85 -19.74
N PHE A 321 11.46 10.42 -18.51
CA PHE A 321 10.50 10.29 -17.41
C PHE A 321 10.06 11.65 -16.86
N GLY A 322 10.88 12.70 -17.01
CA GLY A 322 10.54 14.07 -16.65
C GLY A 322 9.69 14.81 -17.70
N LYS A 323 9.28 14.16 -18.80
CA LYS A 323 8.48 14.80 -19.84
C LYS A 323 6.99 14.83 -19.51
N ILE A 324 6.38 16.00 -19.67
CA ILE A 324 4.93 16.21 -19.53
C ILE A 324 4.29 16.22 -20.92
N HIS A 325 3.17 15.53 -21.07
CA HIS A 325 2.41 15.50 -22.33
C HIS A 325 1.85 16.89 -22.66
N ALA A 326 2.08 17.38 -23.88
CA ALA A 326 1.72 18.74 -24.29
C ALA A 326 0.22 19.06 -24.12
N ARG A 327 -0.67 18.12 -24.48
CA ARG A 327 -2.12 18.28 -24.41
C ARG A 327 -2.70 17.94 -23.04
N TYR A 328 -2.31 16.80 -22.46
CA TYR A 328 -2.94 16.23 -21.26
C TYR A 328 -2.30 16.69 -19.95
N ARG A 329 -1.14 17.34 -20.02
CA ARG A 329 -0.37 17.86 -18.87
C ARG A 329 -0.05 16.76 -17.81
N THR A 330 0.18 15.53 -18.28
CA THR A 330 0.50 14.35 -17.44
C THR A 330 1.91 13.84 -17.74
N PRO A 331 2.59 13.19 -16.78
CA PRO A 331 3.88 12.52 -16.98
C PRO A 331 3.66 11.19 -17.72
N HIS A 332 3.25 11.27 -18.99
CA HIS A 332 2.75 10.14 -19.77
C HIS A 332 3.77 9.00 -19.95
N VAL A 333 5.06 9.32 -20.09
CA VAL A 333 6.11 8.29 -20.21
C VAL A 333 6.18 7.46 -18.94
N THR A 334 6.20 8.13 -17.77
CA THR A 334 6.23 7.48 -16.46
C THR A 334 4.99 6.64 -16.23
N LEU A 335 3.80 7.15 -16.58
CA LEU A 335 2.53 6.43 -16.42
C LEU A 335 2.48 5.17 -17.31
N ILE A 336 2.89 5.26 -18.57
CA ILE A 336 2.90 4.12 -19.49
C ILE A 336 3.92 3.08 -19.05
N ALA A 337 5.13 3.51 -18.67
CA ALA A 337 6.17 2.61 -18.19
C ALA A 337 5.74 1.87 -16.91
N LEU A 338 5.09 2.58 -15.96
CA LEU A 338 4.53 1.99 -14.76
C LEU A 338 3.44 0.96 -15.09
N GLY A 339 2.52 1.29 -15.99
CA GLY A 339 1.44 0.40 -16.39
C GLY A 339 1.94 -0.87 -17.07
N VAL A 340 2.88 -0.74 -18.01
CA VAL A 340 3.48 -1.90 -18.69
C VAL A 340 4.24 -2.77 -17.69
N TRP A 341 5.07 -2.17 -16.82
CA TRP A 341 5.84 -2.92 -15.85
C TRP A 341 4.95 -3.62 -14.82
N SER A 342 3.92 -2.95 -14.28
CA SER A 342 2.94 -3.56 -13.38
C SER A 342 2.18 -4.71 -14.04
N ALA A 343 1.79 -4.56 -15.31
CA ALA A 343 1.12 -5.62 -16.05
C ALA A 343 2.02 -6.84 -16.23
N LEU A 344 3.31 -6.66 -16.51
CA LEU A 344 4.27 -7.76 -16.59
C LEU A 344 4.45 -8.47 -15.23
N LEU A 345 4.48 -7.72 -14.13
CA LEU A 345 4.61 -8.29 -12.79
C LEU A 345 3.41 -9.18 -12.39
N THR A 346 2.22 -8.99 -12.98
CA THR A 346 1.09 -9.90 -12.71
C THR A 346 1.38 -11.34 -13.14
N LEU A 347 2.37 -11.55 -14.03
CA LEU A 347 2.77 -12.88 -14.52
C LEU A 347 3.72 -13.61 -13.58
N SER A 348 4.35 -12.91 -12.62
CA SER A 348 5.49 -13.42 -11.83
C SER A 348 5.09 -14.07 -10.50
N GLY A 349 3.81 -14.02 -10.07
CA GLY A 349 3.45 -14.59 -8.77
C GLY A 349 2.00 -14.39 -8.33
N SER A 350 1.71 -14.92 -7.14
CA SER A 350 0.47 -14.70 -6.42
C SER A 350 0.48 -13.35 -5.71
N TYR A 351 -0.70 -12.92 -5.22
CA TYR A 351 -0.85 -11.72 -4.39
C TYR A 351 0.14 -11.66 -3.22
N ASP A 352 0.26 -12.78 -2.46
CA ASP A 352 1.08 -12.83 -1.24
C ASP A 352 2.58 -12.69 -1.54
N GLN A 353 3.06 -13.36 -2.59
CA GLN A 353 4.46 -13.27 -2.99
C GLN A 353 4.88 -11.86 -3.41
N ILE A 354 4.03 -11.20 -4.21
CA ILE A 354 4.30 -9.83 -4.66
C ILE A 354 4.25 -8.86 -3.46
N ALA A 355 3.29 -9.04 -2.55
CA ALA A 355 3.15 -8.20 -1.36
C ALA A 355 4.38 -8.27 -0.44
N SER A 356 4.96 -9.47 -0.24
CA SER A 356 6.16 -9.65 0.60
C SER A 356 7.36 -8.84 0.10
N TYR A 357 7.63 -8.84 -1.20
CA TYR A 357 8.74 -8.05 -1.79
C TYR A 357 8.57 -6.55 -1.61
N VAL A 358 7.32 -6.07 -1.68
CA VAL A 358 6.98 -4.67 -1.51
C VAL A 358 7.24 -4.18 -0.09
N ILE A 359 6.90 -4.98 0.92
CA ILE A 359 6.97 -4.58 2.34
C ILE A 359 8.40 -4.23 2.75
N PHE A 360 9.39 -5.09 2.43
CA PHE A 360 10.78 -4.85 2.82
C PHE A 360 11.31 -3.51 2.32
N GLY A 361 11.18 -3.25 1.00
CA GLY A 361 11.64 -2.01 0.40
C GLY A 361 10.91 -0.77 0.93
N SER A 362 9.59 -0.88 1.15
CA SER A 362 8.77 0.21 1.70
C SER A 362 9.22 0.63 3.09
N TRP A 363 9.38 -0.34 4.02
CA TRP A 363 9.73 -0.05 5.40
C TRP A 363 11.13 0.50 5.57
N MET A 364 12.09 0.08 4.73
CA MET A 364 13.42 0.68 4.69
C MET A 364 13.33 2.18 4.38
N PHE A 365 12.61 2.54 3.32
CA PHE A 365 12.50 3.95 2.93
C PHE A 365 11.57 4.77 3.83
N TYR A 366 10.58 4.17 4.48
CA TYR A 366 9.79 4.85 5.50
C TYR A 366 10.62 5.23 6.72
N GLY A 367 11.47 4.30 7.19
CA GLY A 367 12.42 4.57 8.27
C GLY A 367 13.38 5.70 7.92
N LEU A 368 13.99 5.66 6.73
CA LEU A 368 14.89 6.71 6.23
C LEU A 368 14.15 8.05 6.03
N THR A 369 12.92 8.03 5.54
CA THR A 369 12.10 9.24 5.40
C THR A 369 11.80 9.85 6.76
N ALA A 370 11.47 9.03 7.76
CA ALA A 370 11.27 9.53 9.12
C ALA A 370 12.57 10.13 9.72
N LEU A 371 13.72 9.48 9.50
CA LEU A 371 15.03 10.00 9.90
C LEU A 371 15.35 11.35 9.23
N SER A 372 14.82 11.60 8.03
CA SER A 372 15.01 12.88 7.33
C SER A 372 14.56 14.09 8.15
N VAL A 373 13.55 13.95 9.03
CA VAL A 373 13.12 15.04 9.92
C VAL A 373 14.26 15.45 10.85
N ILE A 374 14.95 14.48 11.45
CA ILE A 374 16.07 14.73 12.37
C ILE A 374 17.22 15.41 11.62
N VAL A 375 17.55 14.91 10.43
CA VAL A 375 18.63 15.44 9.60
C VAL A 375 18.32 16.86 9.13
N LEU A 376 17.10 17.10 8.61
CA LEU A 376 16.72 18.42 8.08
C LEU A 376 16.49 19.47 9.17
N ARG A 377 16.14 19.07 10.40
CA ARG A 377 16.16 20.00 11.54
C ARG A 377 17.55 20.52 11.85
N LYS A 378 18.60 19.70 11.63
CA LYS A 378 20.00 20.11 11.80
C LYS A 378 20.56 20.86 10.59
N LYS A 379 20.21 20.44 9.36
CA LYS A 379 20.71 21.06 8.11
C LYS A 379 20.04 22.39 7.78
N MET A 380 18.77 22.54 8.13
CA MET A 380 17.94 23.71 7.79
C MET A 380 17.27 24.27 9.06
N PRO A 381 18.04 24.74 10.08
CA PRO A 381 17.47 25.18 11.35
C PRO A 381 16.58 26.44 11.20
N ASP A 382 16.95 27.33 10.29
CA ASP A 382 16.34 28.66 10.14
C ASP A 382 15.16 28.67 9.16
N VAL A 383 14.92 27.55 8.44
CA VAL A 383 13.80 27.49 7.50
C VAL A 383 12.47 27.33 8.25
N PRO A 384 11.48 28.21 8.00
CA PRO A 384 10.18 28.13 8.64
C PRO A 384 9.51 26.77 8.43
N ARG A 385 8.94 26.23 9.52
CA ARG A 385 8.17 24.97 9.51
C ARG A 385 6.71 25.27 9.86
N PRO A 386 5.84 25.37 8.87
CA PRO A 386 4.43 25.65 9.10
C PRO A 386 3.74 24.60 9.98
N TYR A 387 4.22 23.34 9.88
CA TYR A 387 3.83 22.24 10.77
C TYR A 387 5.09 21.63 11.40
N ARG A 388 5.04 21.35 12.71
CA ARG A 388 6.08 20.63 13.45
C ARG A 388 5.52 19.29 13.93
N ALA A 389 6.28 18.22 13.74
CA ALA A 389 5.88 16.87 14.13
C ALA A 389 5.55 16.82 15.63
N TRP A 390 4.32 16.38 15.92
CA TRP A 390 3.86 16.19 17.29
C TRP A 390 4.65 15.07 17.97
N ALA A 391 4.91 15.23 19.26
CA ALA A 391 5.70 14.30 20.09
C ALA A 391 7.12 14.02 19.54
N TYR A 392 7.70 14.92 18.75
CA TYR A 392 9.11 14.83 18.37
C TYR A 392 10.03 14.98 19.60
N PRO A 393 11.12 14.20 19.74
CA PRO A 393 11.62 13.20 18.79
C PRO A 393 11.01 11.79 18.99
N TYR A 394 10.22 11.57 20.04
CA TYR A 394 9.77 10.24 20.47
C TYR A 394 8.94 9.52 19.40
N ALA A 395 7.93 10.15 18.83
CA ALA A 395 7.12 9.55 17.78
C ALA A 395 7.96 9.13 16.56
N THR A 396 8.91 9.99 16.15
CA THR A 396 9.85 9.70 15.06
C THR A 396 10.75 8.51 15.40
N LEU A 397 11.32 8.47 16.61
CA LEU A 397 12.22 7.39 17.04
C LEU A 397 11.49 6.06 17.21
N ILE A 398 10.25 6.06 17.73
CA ILE A 398 9.41 4.85 17.82
C ILE A 398 9.11 4.32 16.42
N PHE A 399 8.75 5.20 15.49
CA PHE A 399 8.49 4.77 14.10
C PHE A 399 9.74 4.21 13.41
N VAL A 400 10.91 4.86 13.57
CA VAL A 400 12.19 4.36 13.04
C VAL A 400 12.58 3.03 13.69
N GLY A 401 12.39 2.89 15.00
CA GLY A 401 12.65 1.64 15.72
C GLY A 401 11.74 0.52 15.23
N ALA A 402 10.45 0.81 15.02
CA ALA A 402 9.50 -0.15 14.45
C ALA A 402 9.89 -0.55 13.01
N ALA A 403 10.30 0.41 12.18
CA ALA A 403 10.79 0.12 10.83
C ALA A 403 12.03 -0.79 10.86
N GLY A 404 12.99 -0.50 11.75
CA GLY A 404 14.17 -1.34 11.96
C GLY A 404 13.81 -2.76 12.43
N TRP A 405 12.85 -2.88 13.34
CA TRP A 405 12.36 -4.18 13.81
C TRP A 405 11.70 -5.00 12.70
N ILE A 406 10.87 -4.37 11.87
CA ILE A 406 10.22 -5.04 10.73
C ILE A 406 11.27 -5.54 9.73
N LEU A 407 12.27 -4.70 9.40
CA LEU A 407 13.35 -5.10 8.51
C LEU A 407 14.14 -6.26 9.08
N TYR A 408 14.48 -6.23 10.38
CA TYR A 408 15.16 -7.31 11.04
C TYR A 408 14.33 -8.60 11.02
N ASN A 409 13.04 -8.52 11.37
CA ASN A 409 12.15 -9.67 11.38
C ASN A 409 12.01 -10.29 9.99
N THR A 410 11.85 -9.46 8.94
CA THR A 410 11.80 -9.95 7.55
C THR A 410 13.12 -10.62 7.12
N LEU A 411 14.27 -10.10 7.56
CA LEU A 411 15.57 -10.72 7.28
C LEU A 411 15.75 -12.07 7.95
N VAL A 412 15.15 -12.28 9.13
CA VAL A 412 15.27 -13.53 9.89
C VAL A 412 14.26 -14.57 9.43
N GLU A 413 13.00 -14.18 9.28
CA GLU A 413 11.89 -15.11 8.98
C GLU A 413 11.76 -15.39 7.48
N ASP A 414 11.98 -14.36 6.63
CA ASP A 414 11.83 -14.39 5.17
C ASP A 414 13.12 -13.93 4.47
N SER A 415 14.26 -14.50 4.86
CA SER A 415 15.59 -14.09 4.37
C SER A 415 15.70 -14.09 2.85
N ARG A 416 15.00 -15.00 2.15
CA ARG A 416 14.98 -15.08 0.69
C ARG A 416 14.37 -13.82 0.07
N ASP A 417 13.20 -13.42 0.53
CA ASP A 417 12.46 -12.28 -0.01
C ASP A 417 13.16 -10.95 0.32
N ALA A 418 13.72 -10.87 1.53
CA ALA A 418 14.56 -9.74 1.93
C ALA A 418 15.81 -9.61 1.04
N MET A 419 16.51 -10.71 0.75
CA MET A 419 17.69 -10.72 -0.13
C MET A 419 17.34 -10.32 -1.57
N ILE A 420 16.20 -10.77 -2.09
CA ILE A 420 15.69 -10.34 -3.40
C ILE A 420 15.47 -8.82 -3.39
N GLY A 421 14.82 -8.29 -2.36
CA GLY A 421 14.61 -6.84 -2.20
C GLY A 421 15.93 -6.05 -2.18
N ILE A 422 16.93 -6.51 -1.43
CA ILE A 422 18.27 -5.89 -1.39
C ILE A 422 18.95 -5.92 -2.76
N VAL A 423 18.93 -7.07 -3.45
CA VAL A 423 19.54 -7.21 -4.78
C VAL A 423 18.87 -6.27 -5.78
N LEU A 424 17.54 -6.19 -5.78
CA LEU A 424 16.78 -5.27 -6.64
C LEU A 424 17.13 -3.80 -6.38
N LEU A 425 17.40 -3.43 -5.12
CA LEU A 425 17.88 -2.10 -4.78
C LEU A 425 19.32 -1.86 -5.26
N LEU A 426 20.22 -2.81 -5.08
CA LEU A 426 21.62 -2.69 -5.50
C LEU A 426 21.76 -2.62 -7.03
N ILE A 427 20.91 -3.30 -7.79
CA ILE A 427 20.82 -3.21 -9.24
C ILE A 427 20.52 -1.76 -9.69
N SER A 428 19.89 -0.94 -8.86
CA SER A 428 19.63 0.46 -9.19
C SER A 428 20.91 1.30 -9.32
N LEU A 429 21.97 0.99 -8.59
CA LEU A 429 23.20 1.81 -8.51
C LEU A 429 23.96 1.94 -9.85
N PRO A 430 24.18 0.85 -10.63
CA PRO A 430 24.79 0.97 -11.97
C PRO A 430 24.02 1.95 -12.88
N PHE A 431 22.68 1.92 -12.85
CA PHE A 431 21.86 2.85 -13.64
C PHE A 431 22.00 4.29 -13.15
N TYR A 432 22.09 4.52 -11.83
CA TYR A 432 22.36 5.85 -11.29
C TYR A 432 23.68 6.42 -11.80
N PHE A 433 24.77 5.66 -11.69
CA PHE A 433 26.10 6.12 -12.13
C PHE A 433 26.17 6.33 -13.66
N TYR A 434 25.47 5.49 -14.43
CA TYR A 434 25.37 5.67 -15.88
C TYR A 434 24.68 6.99 -16.24
N TRP A 435 23.55 7.31 -15.62
CA TRP A 435 22.85 8.57 -15.92
C TRP A 435 23.58 9.78 -15.37
N LYS A 436 24.15 9.71 -14.16
CA LYS A 436 24.98 10.78 -13.60
C LYS A 436 26.14 11.15 -14.51
N GLY A 437 26.89 10.17 -15.02
CA GLY A 437 28.04 10.42 -15.90
C GLY A 437 27.66 10.99 -17.29
N ARG A 438 26.39 10.89 -17.71
CA ARG A 438 25.91 11.52 -18.95
C ARG A 438 25.52 12.99 -18.78
N HIS A 439 25.24 13.44 -17.59
CA HIS A 439 24.83 14.82 -17.32
C HIS A 439 25.97 15.70 -16.82
N GLU A 440 27.09 15.11 -16.42
CA GLU A 440 28.31 15.84 -16.08
C GLU A 440 29.23 16.08 -17.29
N LYS A 441 28.87 15.53 -18.47
CA LYS A 441 29.47 15.82 -19.76
C LYS A 441 28.59 16.77 -20.58
#